data_4673664f6618a08189b82abcbe58d5ec
#
_entry.id   4673664f6618a08189b82abcbe58d5ec
#
_cell.length_a   1.000
_cell.length_b   1.000
_cell.length_c   1.000
_cell.angle_alpha   90.00
_cell.angle_beta   90.00
_cell.angle_gamma   90.00
#
_symmetry.space_group_name_H-M   'P 1'
#
loop_
_entity.id
_entity.type
_entity.pdbx_description
1 polymer ?
#
loop_
_entity_poly.entity_id
_entity_poly.type
_entity_poly.pdbx_seq_one_letter_code
_entity_poly.pdbx_strand_id
1 'polypeptide(L)'
;VLYVHGTGCSGKGIMRRVQNWGTSMIQGHIHTQAFIDYTASLTDLKWGMQNPCGIDYKSFAFSYAKFHTAKPILGCGVVLDNGKHPIIEPMILT
;
A
#
# COMPACT_ATOMS: atom_id res chain seq x y z
N VAL A 1 1.85 10.25 10.21
CA VAL A 1 1.43 9.18 9.30
C VAL A 1 0.28 8.41 9.90
N LEU A 2 -0.76 8.22 9.13
CA LEU A 2 -1.93 7.46 9.54
C LEU A 2 -1.86 6.05 8.96
N TYR A 3 -2.12 5.06 9.78
CA TYR A 3 -2.12 3.65 9.38
C TYR A 3 -3.56 3.14 9.38
N VAL A 4 -4.03 2.64 8.23
CA VAL A 4 -5.41 2.13 8.10
C VAL A 4 -5.39 0.79 7.38
N HIS A 5 -6.40 -0.05 7.64
CA HIS A 5 -6.52 -1.30 6.90
C HIS A 5 -6.95 -1.05 5.45
N GLY A 6 -7.85 -0.13 5.22
CA GLY A 6 -8.33 0.21 3.88
C GLY A 6 -9.59 -0.54 3.44
N THR A 7 -10.30 -1.18 4.35
CA THR A 7 -11.56 -1.87 4.03
C THR A 7 -12.53 -0.91 3.33
N GLY A 8 -13.09 -1.35 2.22
CA GLY A 8 -14.02 -0.53 1.44
C GLY A 8 -13.33 0.48 0.51
N CYS A 9 -11.99 0.49 0.45
CA CYS A 9 -11.23 1.37 -0.42
C CYS A 9 -10.51 0.59 -1.50
N SER A 10 -10.53 1.09 -2.72
CA SER A 10 -9.61 0.64 -3.75
C SER A 10 -8.23 1.28 -3.53
N GLY A 11 -7.17 0.71 -4.12
CA GLY A 11 -5.85 1.32 -4.07
C GLY A 11 -5.83 2.74 -4.62
N LYS A 12 -6.66 3.03 -5.63
CA LYS A 12 -6.79 4.36 -6.22
C LYS A 12 -7.41 5.38 -5.26
N GLY A 13 -8.13 4.93 -4.24
CA GLY A 13 -8.76 5.81 -3.25
C GLY A 13 -7.82 6.40 -2.23
N ILE A 14 -6.57 5.92 -2.14
CA ILE A 14 -5.67 6.36 -1.08
C ILE A 14 -5.30 7.84 -1.21
N MET A 15 -5.14 8.34 -2.43
CA MET A 15 -4.76 9.74 -2.65
C MET A 15 -5.88 10.69 -2.21
N ARG A 16 -7.12 10.33 -2.47
CA ARG A 16 -8.27 11.09 -1.98
C ARG A 16 -8.31 11.11 -0.45
N ARG A 17 -8.01 9.98 0.19
CA ARG A 17 -7.96 9.91 1.65
C ARG A 17 -6.85 10.79 2.22
N VAL A 18 -5.66 10.75 1.62
CA VAL A 18 -4.54 11.61 2.02
C VAL A 18 -4.94 13.08 1.95
N GLN A 19 -5.59 13.48 0.87
CA GLN A 19 -6.05 14.86 0.69
C GLN A 19 -7.13 15.24 1.69
N ASN A 20 -8.11 14.36 1.92
CA ASN A 20 -9.22 14.63 2.83
C ASN A 20 -8.77 14.69 4.30
N TRP A 21 -7.86 13.84 4.71
CA TRP A 21 -7.37 13.79 6.09
C TRP A 21 -6.18 14.73 6.34
N GLY A 22 -5.57 15.24 5.27
CA GLY A 22 -4.44 16.15 5.37
C GLY A 22 -3.18 15.53 5.98
N THR A 23 -3.00 14.23 5.84
CA THR A 23 -1.84 13.53 6.40
C THR A 23 -1.39 12.40 5.49
N SER A 24 -0.10 12.09 5.51
CA SER A 24 0.43 10.91 4.83
C SER A 24 -0.15 9.64 5.44
N MET A 25 -0.32 8.60 4.63
CA MET A 25 -1.11 7.45 5.02
C MET A 25 -0.53 6.16 4.45
N ILE A 26 -0.65 5.08 5.23
CA ILE A 26 -0.39 3.71 4.76
C ILE A 26 -1.69 2.93 4.86
N GLN A 27 -2.06 2.24 3.78
CA GLN A 27 -3.20 1.33 3.82
C GLN A 27 -2.79 -0.07 3.34
N GLY A 28 -3.46 -1.08 3.88
CA GLY A 28 -3.34 -2.47 3.46
C GLY A 28 -4.56 -2.92 2.67
N HIS A 29 -5.04 -4.12 2.97
CA HIS A 29 -6.25 -4.74 2.45
C HIS A 29 -6.14 -5.25 1.01
N ILE A 30 -5.60 -4.48 0.07
CA ILE A 30 -5.52 -4.87 -1.33
C ILE A 30 -4.19 -5.61 -1.55
N HIS A 31 -4.26 -6.91 -1.75
CA HIS A 31 -3.06 -7.76 -1.82
C HIS A 31 -2.36 -7.73 -3.17
N THR A 32 -3.05 -7.27 -4.21
CA THR A 32 -2.55 -7.32 -5.59
C THR A 32 -1.94 -6.00 -6.06
N GLN A 33 -1.82 -5.02 -5.17
CA GLN A 33 -1.28 -3.70 -5.47
C GLN A 33 -0.27 -3.27 -4.42
N ALA A 34 0.79 -2.62 -4.86
CA ALA A 34 1.77 -1.99 -3.97
C ALA A 34 2.35 -0.78 -4.71
N PHE A 35 2.18 0.41 -4.14
CA PHE A 35 2.67 1.64 -4.76
C PHE A 35 2.73 2.78 -3.76
N ILE A 36 3.42 3.84 -4.14
CA ILE A 36 3.47 5.09 -3.37
C ILE A 36 3.08 6.23 -4.31
N ASP A 37 2.07 6.99 -3.93
CA ASP A 37 1.64 8.20 -4.63
C ASP A 37 1.94 9.42 -3.79
N TYR A 38 2.22 10.54 -4.45
CA TYR A 38 2.55 11.80 -3.79
C TYR A 38 1.55 12.89 -4.16
N THR A 39 1.30 13.77 -3.19
CA THR A 39 0.54 15.00 -3.42
C THR A 39 1.24 16.16 -2.74
N ALA A 40 1.30 17.30 -3.40
CA ALA A 40 1.97 18.48 -2.89
C ALA A 40 1.00 19.64 -2.70
N SER A 41 1.18 20.37 -1.62
CA SER A 41 0.55 21.67 -1.39
C SER A 41 1.62 22.76 -1.43
N LEU A 42 1.24 24.01 -1.17
CA LEU A 42 2.19 25.12 -1.12
C LEU A 42 3.27 24.96 -0.04
N THR A 43 2.94 24.23 1.03
CA THR A 43 3.80 24.13 2.22
C THR A 43 4.32 22.75 2.49
N ASP A 44 3.86 21.72 1.76
CA ASP A 44 3.98 20.36 2.25
C ASP A 44 3.91 19.34 1.12
N LEU A 45 4.65 18.25 1.27
CA LEU A 45 4.58 17.07 0.42
C LEU A 45 4.03 15.92 1.27
N LYS A 46 2.93 15.33 0.81
CA LYS A 46 2.32 14.17 1.46
C LYS A 46 2.31 12.99 0.52
N TRP A 47 2.19 11.80 1.09
CA TRP A 47 2.21 10.57 0.31
C TRP A 47 1.17 9.59 0.84
N GLY A 48 0.76 8.68 -0.05
CA GLY A 48 -0.07 7.54 0.30
C GLY A 48 0.58 6.26 -0.19
N MET A 49 0.73 5.29 0.69
CA MET A 49 1.31 4.00 0.38
C MET A 49 0.25 2.92 0.41
N GLN A 50 0.09 2.21 -0.71
CA GLN A 50 -0.58 0.92 -0.73
C GLN A 50 0.45 -0.12 -0.34
N ASN A 51 0.35 -0.64 0.87
CA ASN A 51 1.35 -1.53 1.44
C ASN A 51 1.23 -2.92 0.81
N PRO A 52 2.35 -3.58 0.47
CA PRO A 52 2.31 -4.98 0.08
C PRO A 52 1.87 -5.87 1.25
N CYS A 53 1.62 -7.14 1.00
CA CYS A 53 1.11 -8.04 2.01
C CYS A 53 2.16 -9.06 2.47
N GLY A 54 1.91 -9.71 3.61
CA GLY A 54 2.79 -10.73 4.18
C GLY A 54 2.11 -12.08 4.33
N ILE A 55 1.26 -12.44 3.39
CA ILE A 55 0.50 -13.71 3.46
C ILE A 55 1.36 -14.91 3.09
N ASP A 56 0.93 -16.09 3.51
CA ASP A 56 1.51 -17.35 3.04
C ASP A 56 1.16 -17.54 1.56
N TYR A 57 2.15 -17.33 0.70
CA TYR A 57 1.94 -17.36 -0.74
C TYR A 57 1.42 -18.71 -1.23
N LYS A 58 1.89 -19.82 -0.67
CA LYS A 58 1.48 -21.15 -1.12
C LYS A 58 0.01 -21.42 -0.83
N SER A 59 -0.44 -21.16 0.39
CA SER A 59 -1.82 -21.36 0.79
C SER A 59 -2.76 -20.39 0.08
N PHE A 60 -2.37 -19.14 -0.03
CA PHE A 60 -3.22 -18.10 -0.61
C PHE A 60 -3.23 -18.15 -2.13
N ALA A 61 -2.10 -18.49 -2.77
CA ALA A 61 -2.02 -18.60 -4.22
C ALA A 61 -2.95 -19.68 -4.76
N PHE A 62 -3.19 -20.74 -4.01
CA PHE A 62 -4.12 -21.78 -4.41
C PHE A 62 -5.53 -21.22 -4.57
N SER A 63 -5.99 -20.42 -3.63
CA SER A 63 -7.31 -19.79 -3.71
C SER A 63 -7.37 -18.70 -4.77
N TYR A 64 -6.32 -17.88 -4.89
CA TYR A 64 -6.29 -16.79 -5.87
C TYR A 64 -6.10 -17.28 -7.30
N ALA A 65 -5.23 -18.24 -7.53
CA ALA A 65 -4.95 -18.76 -8.86
C ALA A 65 -6.19 -19.38 -9.51
N LYS A 66 -7.13 -19.80 -8.70
CA LYS A 66 -8.37 -20.42 -9.18
C LYS A 66 -9.35 -19.40 -9.77
N PHE A 67 -9.34 -18.15 -9.26
CA PHE A 67 -10.35 -17.15 -9.59
C PHE A 67 -9.78 -15.83 -10.12
N HIS A 68 -8.49 -15.57 -9.94
CA HIS A 68 -7.88 -14.30 -10.28
C HIS A 68 -6.56 -14.49 -11.03
N THR A 69 -6.37 -13.67 -12.07
CA THR A 69 -5.08 -13.63 -12.79
C THR A 69 -4.04 -12.79 -12.04
N ALA A 70 -4.48 -11.78 -11.30
CA ALA A 70 -3.59 -10.97 -10.48
C ALA A 70 -3.20 -11.72 -9.21
N LYS A 71 -1.91 -11.67 -8.87
CA LYS A 71 -1.34 -12.36 -7.71
C LYS A 71 -0.98 -11.37 -6.61
N PRO A 72 -0.94 -11.82 -5.35
CA PRO A 72 -0.50 -10.97 -4.25
C PRO A 72 0.93 -10.48 -4.44
N ILE A 73 1.17 -9.24 -4.03
CA ILE A 73 2.51 -8.66 -3.98
C ILE A 73 3.02 -8.78 -2.55
N LEU A 74 4.04 -9.61 -2.34
CA LEU A 74 4.65 -9.78 -1.03
C LEU A 74 5.73 -8.74 -0.79
N GLY A 75 5.84 -8.29 0.43
CA GLY A 75 6.85 -7.34 0.80
C GLY A 75 6.49 -6.58 2.06
N CYS A 76 7.19 -5.48 2.28
CA CYS A 76 6.90 -4.60 3.40
C CYS A 76 7.06 -3.14 3.01
N GLY A 77 6.36 -2.27 3.75
CA GLY A 77 6.56 -0.84 3.68
C GLY A 77 7.48 -0.39 4.80
N VAL A 78 8.34 0.58 4.50
CA VAL A 78 9.26 1.18 5.46
C VAL A 78 9.08 2.69 5.39
N VAL A 79 9.06 3.36 6.53
CA VAL A 79 8.98 4.82 6.57
C VAL A 79 10.16 5.35 7.35
N LEU A 80 10.97 6.17 6.70
CA LEU A 80 12.16 6.78 7.26
C LEU A 80 11.95 8.28 7.47
N ASP A 81 12.96 8.94 8.03
CA ASP A 81 12.99 10.40 8.22
C ASP A 81 11.74 10.93 8.94
N ASN A 82 11.38 10.27 10.02
CA ASN A 82 10.26 10.71 10.87
C ASN A 82 8.95 10.88 10.09
N GLY A 83 8.68 9.91 9.23
CA GLY A 83 7.43 9.89 8.45
C GLY A 83 7.51 10.56 7.08
N LYS A 84 8.67 11.04 6.67
CA LYS A 84 8.81 11.81 5.43
C LYS A 84 9.22 10.97 4.22
N HIS A 85 9.82 9.80 4.44
CA HIS A 85 10.40 9.01 3.35
C HIS A 85 9.82 7.60 3.30
N PRO A 86 8.79 7.37 2.48
CA PRO A 86 8.19 6.05 2.31
C PRO A 86 8.99 5.19 1.31
N ILE A 87 9.12 3.92 1.61
CA ILE A 87 9.79 2.94 0.75
C ILE A 87 8.97 1.65 0.74
N ILE A 88 8.87 1.02 -0.42
CA ILE A 88 8.33 -0.34 -0.56
C ILE A 88 9.48 -1.28 -0.89
N GLU A 89 9.63 -2.34 -0.10
CA GLU A 89 10.55 -3.42 -0.37
C GLU A 89 9.76 -4.65 -0.82
N PRO A 90 9.67 -4.91 -2.14
CA PRO A 90 8.99 -6.09 -2.62
C PRO A 90 9.85 -7.34 -2.40
N MET A 91 9.18 -8.44 -2.08
CA MET A 91 9.82 -9.75 -2.02
C MET A 91 9.71 -10.41 -3.38
N ILE A 92 10.84 -10.66 -4.02
CA ILE A 92 10.88 -11.33 -5.32
C ILE A 92 10.96 -12.83 -5.08
N LEU A 93 9.91 -13.54 -5.50
CA LEU A 93 9.87 -14.99 -5.44
C LEU A 93 10.27 -15.55 -6.80
N THR A 94 11.35 -16.27 -6.81
CA THR A 94 11.84 -16.97 -8.01
C THR A 94 11.35 -18.40 -8.05
#